data_1a95d28b4546f7d7d176ffea69590735
#
_entry.id   1a95d28b4546f7d7d176ffea69590735
#
_cell.length_a   1.000
_cell.length_b   1.000
_cell.length_c   1.000
_cell.angle_alpha   90.00
_cell.angle_beta   90.00
_cell.angle_gamma   90.00
#
_symmetry.space_group_name_H-M   'P 1'
#
loop_
_entity.id
_entity.type
_entity.pdbx_description
1 polymer ?
#
loop_
_entity_poly.entity_id
_entity_poly.type
_entity_poly.pdbx_seq_one_letter_code
_entity_poly.pdbx_strand_id
1 'polypeptide(L)'
;MLKKSFFALNRSWLKYERLASFPQRVRRIPVPGQVTYLFNTPFEKTTDLKLTVGAEVTRGQPIVLKEGRGGRRASTVTGVVAAIASHDGNFGRRYTAVTVTTTHPETQEAADGGFAAHAAAPDLDTARTYLTSAPGNPPLDCLADDRRPIDTIVISAMEEDILIGTRQYILKNDFTAVARGIDVLRQISGEMRIVLVVPRDSVQGFGHIGAEVMAADVDYPSGHSLLIMNNLLGKPVPTGASPEDCGVCFFSIEAVATLGRAYTDGTVPVRKTITFIDKAGAQSLATVRVGTPVAAVLSAFGIVLNDRDRLIFGGPMTGQAVHDANHPILADTDAVLVQDRDSIPYSSDYPCINCGECIRICPVHIPIDMLVRLLEVGQYQESADQYALESCIECGLCGYVCVAKIPIFQYIRLGKYELAKERAVEAADD
;
A
#
# COMPACT_ATOMS: atom_id res chain seq x y z
N MET A 1 40.09 6.02 -1.12
CA MET A 1 39.49 5.00 -0.25
C MET A 1 39.13 5.66 1.07
N LEU A 2 37.88 6.06 1.27
CA LEU A 2 37.41 6.47 2.59
C LEU A 2 37.46 5.26 3.49
N LYS A 3 38.36 5.26 4.47
CA LYS A 3 38.38 4.23 5.52
C LYS A 3 37.02 4.24 6.17
N LYS A 4 36.24 3.16 5.98
CA LYS A 4 35.02 2.96 6.75
C LYS A 4 35.46 2.91 8.20
N SER A 5 35.01 3.90 8.99
CA SER A 5 35.23 3.85 10.43
C SER A 5 34.54 2.60 10.97
N PHE A 6 35.01 2.07 12.09
CA PHE A 6 34.38 0.93 12.77
C PHE A 6 32.87 1.17 13.03
N PHE A 7 32.47 2.44 13.15
CA PHE A 7 31.09 2.89 13.31
C PHE A 7 30.48 3.41 12.01
N ALA A 8 31.10 3.18 10.84
CA ALA A 8 30.52 3.63 9.59
C ALA A 8 29.20 2.88 9.36
N LEU A 9 28.13 3.66 9.18
CA LEU A 9 26.83 3.16 8.80
C LEU A 9 26.95 2.46 7.44
N ASN A 10 26.50 1.23 7.35
CA ASN A 10 26.48 0.49 6.10
C ASN A 10 25.24 0.91 5.30
N ARG A 11 25.44 1.27 4.04
CA ARG A 11 24.29 1.35 3.13
C ARG A 11 23.74 -0.06 2.89
N SER A 12 22.45 -0.18 2.73
CA SER A 12 21.84 -1.42 2.29
C SER A 12 22.45 -1.82 0.95
N TRP A 13 22.78 -3.10 0.79
CA TRP A 13 23.14 -3.68 -0.52
C TRP A 13 21.95 -4.24 -1.27
N LEU A 14 20.75 -4.25 -0.63
CA LEU A 14 19.50 -4.64 -1.27
C LEU A 14 19.09 -3.57 -2.27
N LYS A 15 18.67 -4.02 -3.43
CA LYS A 15 18.18 -3.16 -4.50
C LYS A 15 16.77 -3.55 -4.87
N TYR A 16 16.03 -2.55 -5.34
CA TYR A 16 14.78 -2.82 -6.01
C TYR A 16 15.01 -3.64 -7.27
N GLU A 17 14.10 -4.57 -7.54
CA GLU A 17 14.15 -5.34 -8.77
C GLU A 17 13.99 -4.43 -10.00
N ARG A 18 14.60 -4.86 -11.10
CA ARG A 18 14.42 -4.17 -12.37
C ARG A 18 13.30 -4.81 -13.16
N LEU A 19 12.47 -4.02 -13.80
CA LEU A 19 11.37 -4.53 -14.62
C LEU A 19 11.85 -5.50 -15.72
N ALA A 20 13.08 -5.39 -16.18
CA ALA A 20 13.67 -6.29 -17.16
C ALA A 20 13.78 -7.74 -16.67
N SER A 21 13.81 -7.99 -15.34
CA SER A 21 13.85 -9.34 -14.76
C SER A 21 12.46 -10.02 -14.74
N PHE A 22 11.38 -9.26 -14.97
CA PHE A 22 10.03 -9.80 -14.99
C PHE A 22 9.62 -10.36 -16.35
N PRO A 23 8.78 -11.42 -16.37
CA PRO A 23 8.18 -11.88 -17.62
C PRO A 23 7.40 -10.75 -18.30
N GLN A 24 7.57 -10.62 -19.61
CA GLN A 24 6.90 -9.54 -20.38
C GLN A 24 5.38 -9.70 -20.45
N ARG A 25 4.88 -10.92 -20.25
CA ARG A 25 3.45 -11.22 -20.36
C ARG A 25 2.77 -11.05 -19.00
N VAL A 26 1.88 -10.08 -18.92
CA VAL A 26 1.00 -9.89 -17.77
C VAL A 26 -0.16 -10.88 -17.83
N ARG A 27 -0.38 -11.64 -16.77
CA ARG A 27 -1.49 -12.60 -16.67
C ARG A 27 -2.77 -11.88 -16.26
N ARG A 28 -3.82 -12.04 -17.05
CA ARG A 28 -5.15 -11.52 -16.69
C ARG A 28 -5.88 -12.54 -15.80
N ILE A 29 -6.21 -12.14 -14.57
CA ILE A 29 -7.01 -12.98 -13.67
C ILE A 29 -8.48 -12.86 -14.07
N PRO A 30 -9.20 -14.00 -14.24
CA PRO A 30 -10.63 -14.00 -14.54
C PRO A 30 -11.44 -13.27 -13.46
N VAL A 31 -12.63 -12.80 -13.83
CA VAL A 31 -13.56 -12.22 -12.85
C VAL A 31 -14.07 -13.35 -11.96
N PRO A 32 -13.91 -13.25 -10.63
CA PRO A 32 -14.39 -14.29 -9.73
C PRO A 32 -15.91 -14.26 -9.60
N GLY A 33 -16.51 -15.36 -9.15
CA GLY A 33 -17.95 -15.43 -8.84
C GLY A 33 -18.36 -14.55 -7.66
N GLN A 34 -17.40 -14.17 -6.80
CA GLN A 34 -17.62 -13.27 -5.67
C GLN A 34 -16.43 -12.33 -5.52
N VAL A 35 -16.70 -11.09 -5.10
CA VAL A 35 -15.72 -10.10 -4.68
C VAL A 35 -16.05 -9.60 -3.28
N THR A 36 -15.06 -9.19 -2.52
CA THR A 36 -15.24 -8.68 -1.16
C THR A 36 -14.57 -7.32 -1.00
N TYR A 37 -15.29 -6.37 -0.42
CA TYR A 37 -14.82 -5.03 -0.09
C TYR A 37 -14.66 -4.89 1.42
N LEU A 38 -13.49 -4.44 1.88
CA LEU A 38 -13.23 -4.18 3.30
C LEU A 38 -13.40 -2.70 3.62
N PHE A 39 -14.19 -2.41 4.64
CA PHE A 39 -14.40 -1.06 5.17
C PHE A 39 -13.73 -0.95 6.55
N ASN A 40 -13.06 0.17 6.81
CA ASN A 40 -12.29 0.41 8.03
C ASN A 40 -13.16 0.64 9.29
N THR A 41 -14.47 0.45 9.19
CA THR A 41 -15.40 0.50 10.32
C THR A 41 -15.65 -0.90 10.83
N PRO A 42 -15.62 -1.13 12.16
CA PRO A 42 -16.07 -2.38 12.73
C PRO A 42 -17.52 -2.68 12.36
N PHE A 43 -17.81 -3.94 12.13
CA PHE A 43 -19.18 -4.41 11.96
C PHE A 43 -19.89 -4.35 13.33
N GLU A 44 -20.90 -3.48 13.43
CA GLU A 44 -21.72 -3.38 14.65
C GLU A 44 -23.03 -4.14 14.44
N LYS A 45 -24.08 -3.48 14.01
CA LYS A 45 -25.37 -4.12 13.73
C LYS A 45 -25.83 -3.82 12.31
N THR A 46 -26.44 -4.80 11.64
CA THR A 46 -26.96 -4.64 10.28
C THR A 46 -28.05 -3.58 10.16
N THR A 47 -28.77 -3.29 11.26
CA THR A 47 -29.86 -2.30 11.28
C THR A 47 -29.41 -0.86 11.02
N ASP A 48 -28.13 -0.55 11.22
CA ASP A 48 -27.61 0.81 11.05
C ASP A 48 -26.94 1.04 9.70
N LEU A 49 -26.98 0.03 8.81
CA LEU A 49 -26.34 0.11 7.51
C LEU A 49 -27.33 0.57 6.43
N LYS A 50 -26.85 1.44 5.53
CA LYS A 50 -27.61 1.85 4.33
C LYS A 50 -27.67 0.75 3.28
N LEU A 51 -26.69 -0.18 3.27
CA LEU A 51 -26.60 -1.31 2.39
C LEU A 51 -27.19 -2.54 3.07
N THR A 52 -28.02 -3.27 2.35
CA THR A 52 -28.65 -4.50 2.85
C THR A 52 -28.21 -5.71 2.03
N VAL A 53 -28.22 -6.89 2.64
CA VAL A 53 -28.08 -8.16 1.90
C VAL A 53 -29.24 -8.28 0.90
N GLY A 54 -28.95 -8.70 -0.32
CA GLY A 54 -29.90 -8.73 -1.44
C GLY A 54 -29.95 -7.45 -2.27
N ALA A 55 -29.28 -6.37 -1.87
CA ALA A 55 -29.21 -5.15 -2.68
C ALA A 55 -28.42 -5.39 -3.96
N GLU A 56 -28.89 -4.85 -5.07
CA GLU A 56 -28.18 -4.84 -6.33
C GLU A 56 -27.16 -3.71 -6.36
N VAL A 57 -26.00 -3.98 -6.92
CA VAL A 57 -24.93 -3.02 -7.15
C VAL A 57 -24.42 -3.11 -8.58
N THR A 58 -24.10 -1.98 -9.18
CA THR A 58 -23.52 -1.92 -10.52
C THR A 58 -22.04 -1.59 -10.44
N ARG A 59 -21.26 -2.04 -11.42
CA ARG A 59 -19.83 -1.69 -11.53
C ARG A 59 -19.66 -0.18 -11.56
N GLY A 60 -18.66 0.33 -10.79
CA GLY A 60 -18.37 1.75 -10.65
C GLY A 60 -19.25 2.48 -9.62
N GLN A 61 -20.36 1.88 -9.18
CA GLN A 61 -21.25 2.48 -8.20
C GLN A 61 -20.56 2.62 -6.83
N PRO A 62 -20.59 3.81 -6.20
CA PRO A 62 -20.10 3.99 -4.84
C PRO A 62 -20.93 3.21 -3.82
N ILE A 63 -20.31 2.36 -3.03
CA ILE A 63 -20.90 1.65 -1.90
C ILE A 63 -20.57 2.43 -0.63
N VAL A 64 -21.61 2.77 0.15
CA VAL A 64 -21.50 3.49 1.42
C VAL A 64 -22.23 2.69 2.49
N LEU A 65 -21.55 2.36 3.59
CA LEU A 65 -22.17 1.64 4.72
C LEU A 65 -22.91 2.57 5.66
N LYS A 66 -22.29 3.69 6.06
CA LYS A 66 -22.87 4.72 6.93
C LYS A 66 -22.52 6.10 6.39
N GLU A 67 -23.39 7.10 6.62
CA GLU A 67 -23.05 8.48 6.31
C GLU A 67 -21.92 9.01 7.19
N GLY A 68 -20.96 9.69 6.59
CA GLY A 68 -19.87 10.38 7.28
C GLY A 68 -18.83 9.51 7.97
N ARG A 69 -18.99 8.19 8.01
CA ARG A 69 -18.03 7.27 8.65
C ARG A 69 -17.76 6.02 7.79
N GLY A 70 -16.53 5.56 7.77
CA GLY A 70 -16.16 4.25 7.24
C GLY A 70 -15.66 4.18 5.82
N GLY A 71 -15.56 5.31 5.14
CA GLY A 71 -15.08 5.36 3.77
C GLY A 71 -16.11 4.91 2.73
N ARG A 72 -15.77 5.11 1.46
CA ARG A 72 -16.55 4.67 0.30
C ARG A 72 -15.76 3.62 -0.45
N ARG A 73 -16.44 2.70 -1.11
CA ARG A 73 -15.82 1.72 -2.01
C ARG A 73 -16.59 1.71 -3.32
N ALA A 74 -15.89 1.81 -4.45
CA ALA A 74 -16.54 1.61 -5.75
C ALA A 74 -16.74 0.12 -6.00
N SER A 75 -17.95 -0.30 -6.38
CA SER A 75 -18.16 -1.68 -6.79
C SER A 75 -17.34 -2.00 -8.03
N THR A 76 -16.58 -3.10 -7.98
CA THR A 76 -15.77 -3.53 -9.12
C THR A 76 -16.52 -4.50 -10.04
N VAL A 77 -17.71 -4.93 -9.63
CA VAL A 77 -18.57 -5.83 -10.36
C VAL A 77 -20.01 -5.36 -10.35
N THR A 78 -20.81 -5.82 -11.30
CA THR A 78 -22.27 -5.79 -11.21
C THR A 78 -22.74 -7.07 -10.55
N GLY A 79 -23.60 -6.97 -9.54
CA GLY A 79 -24.00 -8.15 -8.79
C GLY A 79 -24.97 -7.84 -7.64
N VAL A 80 -25.11 -8.80 -6.75
CA VAL A 80 -25.98 -8.72 -5.59
C VAL A 80 -25.17 -8.89 -4.31
N VAL A 81 -25.42 -8.08 -3.31
CA VAL A 81 -24.80 -8.18 -1.99
C VAL A 81 -25.21 -9.51 -1.33
N ALA A 82 -24.26 -10.43 -1.23
CA ALA A 82 -24.51 -11.76 -0.69
C ALA A 82 -24.37 -11.81 0.83
N ALA A 83 -23.43 -11.04 1.39
CA ALA A 83 -23.16 -11.01 2.83
C ALA A 83 -22.56 -9.68 3.27
N ILE A 84 -22.84 -9.31 4.52
CA ILE A 84 -22.16 -8.25 5.26
C ILE A 84 -21.74 -8.84 6.60
N ALA A 85 -20.45 -8.91 6.89
CA ALA A 85 -19.92 -9.61 8.04
C ALA A 85 -18.70 -8.90 8.64
N SER A 86 -18.31 -9.29 9.86
CA SER A 86 -17.04 -8.90 10.45
C SER A 86 -15.89 -9.61 9.75
N HIS A 87 -14.78 -8.92 9.54
CA HIS A 87 -13.54 -9.48 9.03
C HIS A 87 -12.39 -9.06 9.95
N ASP A 88 -11.66 -10.05 10.44
CA ASP A 88 -10.54 -9.80 11.32
C ASP A 88 -9.27 -9.52 10.50
N GLY A 89 -8.65 -8.39 10.78
CA GLY A 89 -7.37 -7.99 10.21
C GLY A 89 -6.21 -8.18 11.20
N ASN A 90 -5.06 -7.63 10.83
CA ASN A 90 -3.86 -7.71 11.65
C ASN A 90 -4.04 -6.95 12.97
N PHE A 91 -3.37 -7.42 14.03
CA PHE A 91 -3.39 -6.83 15.37
C PHE A 91 -4.80 -6.68 15.97
N GLY A 92 -5.74 -7.56 15.63
CA GLY A 92 -7.10 -7.51 16.15
C GLY A 92 -7.94 -6.35 15.59
N ARG A 93 -7.50 -5.66 14.55
CA ARG A 93 -8.32 -4.67 13.83
C ARG A 93 -9.52 -5.37 13.21
N ARG A 94 -10.68 -4.78 13.34
CA ARG A 94 -11.91 -5.31 12.75
C ARG A 94 -12.38 -4.43 11.62
N TYR A 95 -12.75 -5.08 10.54
CA TYR A 95 -13.31 -4.47 9.34
C TYR A 95 -14.74 -4.97 9.12
N THR A 96 -15.53 -4.22 8.37
CA THR A 96 -16.75 -4.74 7.79
C THR A 96 -16.47 -5.23 6.37
N ALA A 97 -16.71 -6.50 6.11
CA ALA A 97 -16.60 -7.11 4.80
C ALA A 97 -17.96 -7.13 4.12
N VAL A 98 -18.04 -6.59 2.91
CA VAL A 98 -19.22 -6.67 2.02
C VAL A 98 -18.85 -7.58 0.87
N THR A 99 -19.50 -8.74 0.80
CA THR A 99 -19.33 -9.71 -0.29
C THR A 99 -20.44 -9.56 -1.31
N VAL A 100 -20.05 -9.41 -2.57
CA VAL A 100 -20.96 -9.29 -3.72
C VAL A 100 -20.80 -10.50 -4.61
N THR A 101 -21.90 -11.21 -4.88
CA THR A 101 -21.96 -12.26 -5.88
C THR A 101 -22.10 -11.61 -7.25
N THR A 102 -21.18 -11.93 -8.14
CA THR A 102 -21.11 -11.37 -9.49
C THR A 102 -22.20 -11.98 -10.37
N THR A 103 -23.05 -11.14 -10.96
CA THR A 103 -23.99 -11.57 -11.99
C THR A 103 -23.33 -11.46 -13.36
N HIS A 104 -23.42 -12.50 -14.17
CA HIS A 104 -22.89 -12.55 -15.54
C HIS A 104 -21.43 -12.05 -15.65
N PRO A 105 -20.44 -12.77 -15.10
CA PRO A 105 -19.01 -12.35 -15.08
C PRO A 105 -18.45 -11.94 -16.44
N GLU A 106 -19.00 -12.49 -17.52
CA GLU A 106 -18.56 -12.29 -18.91
C GLU A 106 -18.98 -10.93 -19.48
N THR A 107 -20.04 -10.30 -18.95
CA THR A 107 -20.62 -9.04 -19.46
C THR A 107 -20.31 -7.82 -18.59
N GLN A 108 -19.38 -7.92 -17.68
CA GLN A 108 -19.09 -6.92 -16.62
C GLN A 108 -18.41 -5.61 -17.12
N GLU A 109 -18.24 -5.41 -18.43
CA GLU A 109 -17.44 -4.28 -18.91
C GLU A 109 -18.24 -2.99 -19.19
N ALA A 110 -19.57 -3.07 -19.27
CA ALA A 110 -20.41 -1.97 -19.78
C ALA A 110 -20.98 -0.98 -18.73
N ALA A 111 -20.94 -1.29 -17.43
CA ALA A 111 -21.52 -0.41 -16.41
C ALA A 111 -20.48 0.56 -15.83
N ASP A 112 -20.85 1.82 -15.60
CA ASP A 112 -19.98 2.89 -15.12
C ASP A 112 -20.36 3.47 -13.74
N GLY A 113 -21.47 3.03 -13.16
CA GLY A 113 -21.94 3.48 -11.84
C GLY A 113 -22.31 4.97 -11.76
N GLY A 114 -22.44 5.66 -12.89
CA GLY A 114 -22.79 7.09 -12.96
C GLY A 114 -21.61 8.05 -13.08
N PHE A 115 -20.38 7.55 -13.13
CA PHE A 115 -19.18 8.40 -13.24
C PHE A 115 -19.09 9.16 -14.59
N ALA A 116 -19.57 8.57 -15.69
CA ALA A 116 -19.48 9.15 -17.03
C ALA A 116 -20.08 10.58 -17.12
N ALA A 117 -21.13 10.85 -16.36
CA ALA A 117 -21.75 12.18 -16.33
C ALA A 117 -20.81 13.28 -15.80
N HIS A 118 -19.77 12.92 -15.05
CA HIS A 118 -18.83 13.82 -14.40
C HIS A 118 -17.42 13.81 -15.05
N ALA A 119 -17.17 12.90 -16.00
CA ALA A 119 -15.84 12.72 -16.58
C ALA A 119 -15.35 13.90 -17.43
N ALA A 120 -16.26 14.77 -17.91
CA ALA A 120 -15.89 15.89 -18.77
C ALA A 120 -15.16 17.03 -18.02
N ALA A 121 -15.43 17.21 -16.74
CA ALA A 121 -14.86 18.28 -15.92
C ALA A 121 -14.37 17.69 -14.59
N PRO A 122 -13.05 17.41 -14.45
CA PRO A 122 -12.48 16.91 -13.20
C PRO A 122 -12.69 17.88 -12.05
N ASP A 123 -13.30 17.40 -10.96
CA ASP A 123 -13.41 18.09 -9.67
C ASP A 123 -13.07 17.14 -8.51
N LEU A 124 -12.65 17.72 -7.38
CA LEU A 124 -12.18 16.96 -6.23
C LEU A 124 -13.30 16.14 -5.57
N ASP A 125 -14.49 16.65 -5.46
CA ASP A 125 -15.60 15.96 -4.78
C ASP A 125 -16.09 14.74 -5.55
N THR A 126 -16.20 14.85 -6.87
CA THR A 126 -16.49 13.72 -7.75
C THR A 126 -15.36 12.68 -7.68
N ALA A 127 -14.10 13.11 -7.78
CA ALA A 127 -12.96 12.22 -7.68
C ALA A 127 -12.97 11.46 -6.33
N ARG A 128 -13.21 12.15 -5.22
CA ARG A 128 -13.35 11.54 -3.88
C ARG A 128 -14.51 10.55 -3.79
N THR A 129 -15.61 10.86 -4.44
CA THR A 129 -16.81 10.01 -4.39
C THR A 129 -16.58 8.68 -5.09
N TYR A 130 -15.92 8.66 -6.25
CA TYR A 130 -15.81 7.50 -7.11
C TYR A 130 -14.45 6.83 -7.09
N LEU A 131 -13.36 7.56 -6.86
CA LEU A 131 -12.01 7.09 -7.13
C LEU A 131 -11.13 6.85 -5.89
N THR A 132 -11.54 7.25 -4.68
CA THR A 132 -10.73 7.05 -3.46
C THR A 132 -10.37 5.57 -3.22
N SER A 133 -11.23 4.62 -3.60
CA SER A 133 -10.96 3.19 -3.47
C SER A 133 -10.62 2.50 -4.79
N ALA A 134 -10.34 3.27 -5.83
CA ALA A 134 -9.90 2.75 -7.11
C ALA A 134 -8.43 2.25 -7.04
N PRO A 135 -7.93 1.50 -8.03
CA PRO A 135 -6.56 0.99 -8.05
C PRO A 135 -5.51 2.03 -7.68
N GLY A 136 -4.57 1.65 -6.81
CA GLY A 136 -3.57 2.55 -6.26
C GLY A 136 -4.06 3.39 -5.06
N ASN A 137 -5.34 3.26 -4.68
CA ASN A 137 -5.96 3.92 -3.52
C ASN A 137 -5.63 5.43 -3.45
N PRO A 138 -6.07 6.25 -4.44
CA PRO A 138 -5.72 7.67 -4.50
C PRO A 138 -6.06 8.40 -3.19
N PRO A 139 -5.12 9.08 -2.53
CA PRO A 139 -5.34 9.75 -1.24
C PRO A 139 -6.04 11.11 -1.41
N LEU A 140 -7.19 11.13 -2.08
CA LEU A 140 -7.93 12.34 -2.43
C LEU A 140 -8.49 13.09 -1.22
N ASP A 141 -8.74 12.37 -0.11
CA ASP A 141 -9.20 12.97 1.13
C ASP A 141 -8.15 13.91 1.75
N CYS A 142 -6.86 13.65 1.53
CA CYS A 142 -5.78 14.49 1.98
C CYS A 142 -5.78 15.87 1.31
N LEU A 143 -6.23 15.96 0.05
CA LEU A 143 -6.35 17.24 -0.67
C LEU A 143 -7.54 18.09 -0.23
N ALA A 144 -8.49 17.52 0.51
CA ALA A 144 -9.69 18.17 1.01
C ALA A 144 -9.64 18.49 2.52
N ASP A 145 -8.54 18.23 3.20
CA ASP A 145 -8.39 18.51 4.64
C ASP A 145 -7.82 19.91 4.88
N ASP A 146 -8.69 20.88 5.06
CA ASP A 146 -8.32 22.29 5.30
C ASP A 146 -7.45 22.47 6.57
N ARG A 147 -7.44 21.51 7.49
CA ARG A 147 -6.62 21.57 8.70
C ARG A 147 -5.15 21.25 8.42
N ARG A 148 -4.89 20.55 7.32
CA ARG A 148 -3.54 20.18 6.86
C ARG A 148 -3.37 20.56 5.39
N PRO A 149 -3.15 21.85 5.11
CA PRO A 149 -3.09 22.35 3.73
C PRO A 149 -1.86 21.71 3.03
N ILE A 150 -2.11 21.14 1.86
CA ILE A 150 -1.09 20.53 1.01
C ILE A 150 -0.56 21.58 0.04
N ASP A 151 0.76 21.70 -0.07
CA ASP A 151 1.46 22.54 -1.04
C ASP A 151 2.16 21.74 -2.14
N THR A 152 2.46 20.48 -1.85
CA THR A 152 3.24 19.62 -2.75
C THR A 152 2.60 18.23 -2.87
N ILE A 153 2.39 17.78 -4.11
CA ILE A 153 1.99 16.40 -4.42
C ILE A 153 3.23 15.68 -4.93
N VAL A 154 3.57 14.54 -4.28
CA VAL A 154 4.64 13.66 -4.71
C VAL A 154 4.05 12.40 -5.33
N ILE A 155 4.36 12.16 -6.59
CA ILE A 155 3.98 10.94 -7.31
C ILE A 155 5.16 9.99 -7.24
N SER A 156 5.03 8.87 -6.54
CA SER A 156 6.10 7.89 -6.41
C SER A 156 5.94 6.75 -7.42
N ALA A 157 6.94 6.60 -8.29
CA ALA A 157 7.13 5.43 -9.14
C ALA A 157 8.16 4.44 -8.57
N MET A 158 8.64 4.69 -7.32
CA MET A 158 9.48 3.77 -6.58
C MET A 158 8.66 2.62 -6.03
N GLU A 159 9.20 1.41 -6.07
CA GLU A 159 8.55 0.27 -5.43
C GLU A 159 8.55 0.41 -3.90
N GLU A 160 7.54 -0.17 -3.24
CA GLU A 160 7.45 -0.17 -1.76
C GLU A 160 8.42 -1.16 -1.12
N ASP A 161 8.70 -2.27 -1.84
CA ASP A 161 9.52 -3.37 -1.33
C ASP A 161 10.36 -3.98 -2.46
N ILE A 162 11.32 -4.80 -2.12
CA ILE A 162 12.09 -5.58 -3.09
C ILE A 162 11.23 -6.69 -3.72
N LEU A 163 11.68 -7.26 -4.84
CA LEU A 163 10.97 -8.28 -5.63
C LEU A 163 9.65 -7.81 -6.25
N ILE A 164 9.28 -6.54 -6.14
CA ILE A 164 8.09 -5.94 -6.73
C ILE A 164 8.48 -5.17 -8.00
N GLY A 165 7.65 -5.20 -9.02
CA GLY A 165 7.86 -4.49 -10.29
C GLY A 165 6.59 -3.80 -10.81
N THR A 166 5.57 -3.67 -9.97
CA THR A 166 4.26 -3.14 -10.33
C THR A 166 4.32 -1.69 -10.77
N ARG A 167 5.00 -0.84 -10.00
CA ARG A 167 5.07 0.61 -10.28
C ARG A 167 5.95 0.91 -11.48
N GLN A 168 7.08 0.19 -11.63
CA GLN A 168 7.93 0.29 -12.82
C GLN A 168 7.20 -0.16 -14.08
N TYR A 169 6.36 -1.22 -13.96
CA TYR A 169 5.53 -1.67 -15.09
C TYR A 169 4.55 -0.59 -15.53
N ILE A 170 3.85 0.05 -14.59
CA ILE A 170 2.90 1.12 -14.86
C ILE A 170 3.62 2.34 -15.45
N LEU A 171 4.75 2.75 -14.87
CA LEU A 171 5.56 3.84 -15.38
C LEU A 171 5.93 3.64 -16.87
N LYS A 172 6.30 2.42 -17.24
CA LYS A 172 6.75 2.09 -18.60
C LYS A 172 5.58 1.92 -19.57
N ASN A 173 4.51 1.23 -19.18
CA ASN A 173 3.49 0.76 -20.12
C ASN A 173 2.22 1.64 -20.12
N ASP A 174 1.99 2.41 -19.06
CA ASP A 174 0.80 3.24 -18.87
C ASP A 174 1.12 4.74 -18.83
N PHE A 175 2.24 5.12 -19.43
CA PHE A 175 2.75 6.50 -19.41
C PHE A 175 1.73 7.55 -19.85
N THR A 176 0.94 7.27 -20.88
CA THR A 176 -0.12 8.17 -21.36
C THR A 176 -1.19 8.39 -20.28
N ALA A 177 -1.57 7.33 -19.57
CA ALA A 177 -2.52 7.45 -18.47
C ALA A 177 -1.93 8.22 -17.28
N VAL A 178 -0.64 8.03 -16.98
CA VAL A 178 0.08 8.80 -15.95
C VAL A 178 0.10 10.29 -16.32
N ALA A 179 0.47 10.63 -17.54
CA ALA A 179 0.49 12.02 -18.02
C ALA A 179 -0.90 12.68 -17.88
N ARG A 180 -1.94 11.99 -18.35
CA ARG A 180 -3.32 12.46 -18.19
C ARG A 180 -3.74 12.59 -16.73
N GLY A 181 -3.29 11.66 -15.87
CA GLY A 181 -3.56 11.71 -14.42
C GLY A 181 -2.91 12.91 -13.74
N ILE A 182 -1.71 13.31 -14.17
CA ILE A 182 -1.04 14.54 -13.70
C ILE A 182 -1.86 15.78 -14.11
N ASP A 183 -2.38 15.81 -15.35
CA ASP A 183 -3.25 16.90 -15.78
C ASP A 183 -4.55 16.98 -14.94
N VAL A 184 -5.15 15.81 -14.62
CA VAL A 184 -6.31 15.73 -13.74
C VAL A 184 -5.97 16.22 -12.33
N LEU A 185 -4.85 15.74 -11.75
CA LEU A 185 -4.39 16.22 -10.44
C LEU A 185 -4.24 17.73 -10.41
N ARG A 186 -3.64 18.33 -11.44
CA ARG A 186 -3.49 19.80 -11.54
C ARG A 186 -4.83 20.52 -11.58
N GLN A 187 -5.84 19.96 -12.27
CA GLN A 187 -7.18 20.54 -12.34
C GLN A 187 -7.89 20.49 -10.99
N ILE A 188 -7.79 19.37 -10.26
CA ILE A 188 -8.50 19.18 -8.99
C ILE A 188 -7.77 19.78 -7.78
N SER A 189 -6.45 20.01 -7.86
CA SER A 189 -5.62 20.53 -6.76
C SER A 189 -5.19 21.99 -6.94
N GLY A 190 -5.43 22.58 -8.12
CA GLY A 190 -5.00 23.95 -8.41
C GLY A 190 -3.50 24.09 -8.63
N GLU A 191 -2.89 25.14 -8.09
CA GLU A 191 -1.48 25.50 -8.32
C GLU A 191 -0.47 24.76 -7.42
N MET A 192 -0.79 23.56 -6.93
CA MET A 192 0.14 22.77 -6.11
C MET A 192 1.36 22.34 -6.94
N ARG A 193 2.52 22.28 -6.29
CA ARG A 193 3.74 21.71 -6.87
C ARG A 193 3.55 20.20 -7.06
N ILE A 194 3.78 19.68 -8.26
CA ILE A 194 3.72 18.25 -8.55
C ILE A 194 5.11 17.74 -8.87
N VAL A 195 5.57 16.75 -8.11
CA VAL A 195 6.88 16.10 -8.25
C VAL A 195 6.68 14.63 -8.59
N LEU A 196 7.32 14.15 -9.66
CA LEU A 196 7.38 12.74 -10.03
C LEU A 196 8.72 12.16 -9.61
N VAL A 197 8.71 11.23 -8.66
CA VAL A 197 9.92 10.53 -8.21
C VAL A 197 10.03 9.20 -8.94
N VAL A 198 11.14 9.01 -9.66
CA VAL A 198 11.41 7.81 -10.48
C VAL A 198 12.74 7.16 -10.07
N PRO A 199 12.93 5.85 -10.32
CA PRO A 199 14.24 5.22 -10.18
C PRO A 199 15.29 5.93 -11.06
N ARG A 200 16.50 6.14 -10.55
CA ARG A 200 17.58 6.86 -11.24
C ARG A 200 17.93 6.32 -12.62
N ASP A 201 17.79 5.00 -12.80
CA ASP A 201 18.03 4.33 -14.08
C ASP A 201 16.87 4.48 -15.10
N SER A 202 15.75 5.04 -14.65
CA SER A 202 14.54 5.24 -15.47
C SER A 202 14.29 6.70 -15.86
N VAL A 203 15.19 7.62 -15.54
CA VAL A 203 15.00 9.08 -15.74
C VAL A 203 14.92 9.49 -17.23
N GLN A 204 15.50 8.69 -18.14
CA GLN A 204 15.54 9.03 -19.55
C GLN A 204 14.17 8.76 -20.23
N GLY A 205 13.58 9.78 -20.85
CA GLY A 205 12.36 9.64 -21.66
C GLY A 205 11.14 10.38 -21.12
N PHE A 206 11.22 10.99 -19.95
CA PHE A 206 10.14 11.83 -19.42
C PHE A 206 10.30 13.27 -19.97
N GLY A 207 9.76 13.54 -21.16
CA GLY A 207 9.63 14.89 -21.70
C GLY A 207 8.79 15.80 -20.77
N HIS A 208 8.14 16.82 -21.31
CA HIS A 208 7.24 17.67 -20.52
C HIS A 208 5.99 16.90 -20.06
N ILE A 209 6.12 16.13 -18.95
CA ILE A 209 5.00 15.38 -18.34
C ILE A 209 4.12 16.26 -17.44
N GLY A 210 4.46 17.54 -17.31
CA GLY A 210 3.70 18.45 -16.43
C GLY A 210 4.02 18.31 -14.93
N ALA A 211 5.07 17.61 -14.56
CA ALA A 211 5.59 17.49 -13.19
C ALA A 211 7.10 17.68 -13.17
N GLU A 212 7.64 18.11 -12.05
CA GLU A 212 9.07 18.13 -11.80
C GLU A 212 9.56 16.69 -11.58
N VAL A 213 10.54 16.23 -12.37
CA VAL A 213 11.05 14.86 -12.27
C VAL A 213 12.27 14.82 -11.38
N MET A 214 12.22 14.00 -10.33
CA MET A 214 13.33 13.74 -9.41
C MET A 214 13.74 12.27 -9.45
N ALA A 215 15.05 12.02 -9.36
CA ALA A 215 15.62 10.67 -9.39
C ALA A 215 15.93 10.17 -7.97
N ALA A 216 15.34 9.06 -7.57
CA ALA A 216 15.72 8.35 -6.35
C ALA A 216 16.73 7.23 -6.65
N ASP A 217 17.58 6.92 -5.67
CA ASP A 217 18.51 5.80 -5.78
C ASP A 217 17.74 4.46 -5.83
N VAL A 218 18.33 3.47 -6.47
CA VAL A 218 17.74 2.13 -6.62
C VAL A 218 18.03 1.22 -5.41
N ASP A 219 18.74 1.73 -4.42
CA ASP A 219 19.04 0.98 -3.19
C ASP A 219 17.83 1.02 -2.25
N TYR A 220 17.40 -0.14 -1.77
CA TYR A 220 16.32 -0.24 -0.79
C TYR A 220 16.75 0.34 0.57
N PRO A 221 15.95 1.15 1.27
CA PRO A 221 14.56 1.55 1.02
C PRO A 221 14.39 3.01 0.53
N SER A 222 15.23 3.49 -0.38
CA SER A 222 15.23 4.90 -0.85
C SER A 222 13.87 5.40 -1.39
N GLY A 223 12.99 4.47 -1.79
CA GLY A 223 11.62 4.77 -2.23
C GLY A 223 10.63 5.09 -1.11
N HIS A 224 11.03 4.91 0.16
CA HIS A 224 10.15 5.21 1.28
C HIS A 224 9.85 6.71 1.39
N SER A 225 8.58 7.08 1.63
CA SER A 225 8.11 8.48 1.62
C SER A 225 8.93 9.41 2.52
N LEU A 226 9.24 8.99 3.76
CA LEU A 226 10.04 9.80 4.70
C LEU A 226 11.49 10.01 4.23
N LEU A 227 12.07 9.05 3.50
CA LEU A 227 13.39 9.21 2.91
C LEU A 227 13.35 10.11 1.67
N ILE A 228 12.30 10.03 0.86
CA ILE A 228 12.07 10.97 -0.24
C ILE A 228 11.91 12.40 0.31
N MET A 229 11.13 12.59 1.38
CA MET A 229 10.96 13.87 2.06
C MET A 229 12.32 14.47 2.47
N ASN A 230 13.12 13.69 3.18
CA ASN A 230 14.42 14.17 3.68
C ASN A 230 15.46 14.33 2.57
N ASN A 231 15.64 13.31 1.71
CA ASN A 231 16.79 13.23 0.81
C ASN A 231 16.59 13.94 -0.53
N LEU A 232 15.35 14.03 -1.01
CA LEU A 232 15.04 14.66 -2.31
C LEU A 232 14.37 16.03 -2.13
N LEU A 233 13.42 16.15 -1.21
CA LEU A 233 12.70 17.41 -1.02
C LEU A 233 13.36 18.34 -0.01
N GLY A 234 14.32 17.85 0.80
CA GLY A 234 14.94 18.63 1.85
C GLY A 234 13.99 19.05 2.98
N LYS A 235 12.85 18.34 3.12
CA LYS A 235 11.82 18.57 4.14
C LYS A 235 11.82 17.38 5.13
N PRO A 236 12.65 17.36 6.19
CA PRO A 236 12.61 16.29 7.19
C PRO A 236 11.27 16.31 7.95
N VAL A 237 10.69 15.14 8.15
CA VAL A 237 9.43 14.98 8.89
C VAL A 237 9.74 14.82 10.38
N PRO A 238 9.17 15.62 11.28
CA PRO A 238 9.34 15.46 12.73
C PRO A 238 8.86 14.09 13.22
N THR A 239 9.42 13.62 14.35
CA THR A 239 9.01 12.37 14.98
C THR A 239 7.53 12.41 15.32
N GLY A 240 6.79 11.34 14.96
CA GLY A 240 5.36 11.23 15.18
C GLY A 240 4.47 12.00 14.19
N ALA A 241 5.06 12.84 13.32
CA ALA A 241 4.32 13.54 12.26
C ALA A 241 4.26 12.71 10.97
N SER A 242 3.34 13.05 10.10
CA SER A 242 3.18 12.50 8.76
C SER A 242 3.68 13.48 7.68
N PRO A 243 3.90 13.03 6.43
CA PRO A 243 4.18 13.93 5.31
C PRO A 243 3.11 15.00 5.11
N GLU A 244 1.83 14.67 5.36
CA GLU A 244 0.70 15.58 5.24
C GLU A 244 0.78 16.72 6.27
N ASP A 245 1.30 16.46 7.47
CA ASP A 245 1.54 17.50 8.49
C ASP A 245 2.64 18.49 8.06
N CYS A 246 3.46 18.10 7.07
CA CYS A 246 4.47 18.92 6.43
C CYS A 246 4.04 19.51 5.08
N GLY A 247 2.75 19.44 4.75
CA GLY A 247 2.18 19.98 3.52
C GLY A 247 2.43 19.11 2.27
N VAL A 248 2.81 17.83 2.42
CA VAL A 248 3.13 16.95 1.29
C VAL A 248 2.22 15.74 1.26
N CYS A 249 1.55 15.52 0.13
CA CYS A 249 0.72 14.33 -0.09
C CYS A 249 1.37 13.37 -1.10
N PHE A 250 1.44 12.09 -0.76
CA PHE A 250 2.04 11.06 -1.61
C PHE A 250 0.99 10.28 -2.39
N PHE A 251 1.13 10.26 -3.71
CA PHE A 251 0.37 9.40 -4.62
C PHE A 251 1.27 8.30 -5.17
N SER A 252 0.77 7.07 -5.25
CA SER A 252 1.42 6.05 -6.06
C SER A 252 1.24 6.36 -7.55
N ILE A 253 2.18 5.93 -8.38
CA ILE A 253 2.02 6.09 -9.83
C ILE A 253 0.78 5.35 -10.37
N GLU A 254 0.36 4.25 -9.71
CA GLU A 254 -0.89 3.55 -10.06
C GLU A 254 -2.12 4.41 -9.78
N ALA A 255 -2.14 5.11 -8.65
CA ALA A 255 -3.22 6.04 -8.31
C ALA A 255 -3.37 7.13 -9.39
N VAL A 256 -2.26 7.70 -9.83
CA VAL A 256 -2.25 8.72 -10.88
C VAL A 256 -2.67 8.17 -12.24
N ALA A 257 -2.17 7.01 -12.64
CA ALA A 257 -2.62 6.33 -13.85
C ALA A 257 -4.11 6.00 -13.81
N THR A 258 -4.62 5.64 -12.63
CA THR A 258 -6.06 5.38 -12.41
C THR A 258 -6.89 6.65 -12.62
N LEU A 259 -6.48 7.79 -12.08
CA LEU A 259 -7.14 9.08 -12.37
C LEU A 259 -7.14 9.36 -13.88
N GLY A 260 -6.00 9.21 -14.53
CA GLY A 260 -5.91 9.43 -15.98
C GLY A 260 -6.85 8.56 -16.80
N ARG A 261 -6.90 7.25 -16.50
CA ARG A 261 -7.81 6.31 -17.18
C ARG A 261 -9.27 6.67 -16.90
N ALA A 262 -9.62 6.96 -15.64
CA ALA A 262 -11.00 7.29 -15.28
C ALA A 262 -11.55 8.43 -16.13
N TYR A 263 -10.82 9.54 -16.20
CA TYR A 263 -11.26 10.72 -16.96
C TYR A 263 -11.05 10.63 -18.46
N THR A 264 -10.23 9.69 -18.95
CA THR A 264 -10.10 9.41 -20.39
C THR A 264 -11.24 8.50 -20.87
N ASP A 265 -11.52 7.43 -20.12
CA ASP A 265 -12.46 6.39 -20.53
C ASP A 265 -13.90 6.69 -20.06
N GLY A 266 -14.09 7.69 -19.19
CA GLY A 266 -15.39 8.02 -18.58
C GLY A 266 -15.93 6.92 -17.66
N THR A 267 -15.06 6.05 -17.12
CA THR A 267 -15.46 4.92 -16.28
C THR A 267 -14.54 4.76 -15.08
N VAL A 268 -15.07 4.25 -13.97
CA VAL A 268 -14.26 3.94 -12.78
C VAL A 268 -13.35 2.74 -13.08
N PRO A 269 -12.03 2.89 -13.02
CA PRO A 269 -11.11 1.77 -13.16
C PRO A 269 -11.27 0.78 -12.01
N VAL A 270 -11.39 -0.50 -12.33
CA VAL A 270 -11.65 -1.58 -11.37
C VAL A 270 -10.56 -2.64 -11.34
N ARG A 271 -9.62 -2.58 -12.29
CA ARG A 271 -8.50 -3.51 -12.41
C ARG A 271 -7.21 -2.84 -12.02
N LYS A 272 -6.40 -3.56 -11.28
CA LYS A 272 -5.05 -3.16 -10.91
C LYS A 272 -4.02 -4.17 -11.39
N THR A 273 -2.77 -3.74 -11.45
CA THR A 273 -1.62 -4.63 -11.65
C THR A 273 -1.03 -5.01 -10.29
N ILE A 274 -0.66 -6.26 -10.14
CA ILE A 274 0.06 -6.77 -8.96
C ILE A 274 1.26 -7.59 -9.39
N THR A 275 2.29 -7.63 -8.56
CA THR A 275 3.36 -8.61 -8.66
C THR A 275 2.94 -9.87 -7.90
N PHE A 276 3.03 -11.03 -8.54
CA PHE A 276 2.85 -12.33 -7.91
C PHE A 276 4.21 -13.02 -7.78
N ILE A 277 4.57 -13.42 -6.57
CA ILE A 277 5.82 -14.10 -6.24
C ILE A 277 5.45 -15.50 -5.74
N ASP A 278 5.86 -16.53 -6.47
CA ASP A 278 5.53 -17.90 -6.15
C ASP A 278 6.46 -18.51 -5.09
N LYS A 279 6.20 -19.78 -4.72
CA LYS A 279 6.99 -20.54 -3.72
C LYS A 279 8.47 -20.69 -4.06
N ALA A 280 8.81 -20.65 -5.35
CA ALA A 280 10.19 -20.71 -5.83
C ALA A 280 10.86 -19.33 -5.87
N GLY A 281 10.14 -18.25 -5.53
CA GLY A 281 10.60 -16.87 -5.63
C GLY A 281 10.50 -16.31 -7.05
N ALA A 282 9.88 -17.03 -7.98
CA ALA A 282 9.70 -16.52 -9.34
C ALA A 282 8.62 -15.44 -9.39
N GLN A 283 8.95 -14.34 -10.04
CA GLN A 283 8.11 -13.15 -10.14
C GLN A 283 7.28 -13.16 -11.42
N SER A 284 6.06 -12.73 -11.32
CA SER A 284 5.14 -12.56 -12.45
C SER A 284 4.26 -11.33 -12.23
N LEU A 285 3.82 -10.70 -13.32
CA LEU A 285 2.83 -9.62 -13.26
C LEU A 285 1.45 -10.14 -13.60
N ALA A 286 0.45 -9.70 -12.85
CA ALA A 286 -0.95 -10.03 -13.11
C ALA A 286 -1.85 -8.80 -13.03
N THR A 287 -2.91 -8.76 -13.85
CA THR A 287 -4.00 -7.81 -13.70
C THR A 287 -5.19 -8.49 -13.04
N VAL A 288 -5.71 -7.88 -12.00
CA VAL A 288 -6.77 -8.42 -11.15
C VAL A 288 -7.80 -7.34 -10.83
N ARG A 289 -9.07 -7.70 -10.59
CA ARG A 289 -10.05 -6.76 -10.05
C ARG A 289 -9.82 -6.55 -8.56
N VAL A 290 -9.96 -5.33 -8.09
CA VAL A 290 -10.01 -5.03 -6.66
C VAL A 290 -11.19 -5.80 -6.03
N GLY A 291 -10.96 -6.41 -4.89
CA GLY A 291 -11.95 -7.25 -4.21
C GLY A 291 -11.89 -8.75 -4.59
N THR A 292 -11.08 -9.13 -5.58
CA THR A 292 -10.88 -10.55 -5.94
C THR A 292 -10.24 -11.30 -4.77
N PRO A 293 -10.77 -12.45 -4.32
CA PRO A 293 -10.12 -13.27 -3.30
C PRO A 293 -8.78 -13.80 -3.84
N VAL A 294 -7.77 -13.81 -2.98
CA VAL A 294 -6.43 -14.27 -3.41
C VAL A 294 -6.41 -15.72 -3.86
N ALA A 295 -7.35 -16.55 -3.38
CA ALA A 295 -7.55 -17.92 -3.86
C ALA A 295 -7.73 -17.98 -5.39
N ALA A 296 -8.43 -17.01 -5.99
CA ALA A 296 -8.58 -16.95 -7.45
C ALA A 296 -7.25 -16.62 -8.15
N VAL A 297 -6.40 -15.79 -7.54
CA VAL A 297 -5.05 -15.50 -8.04
C VAL A 297 -4.18 -16.76 -7.97
N LEU A 298 -4.16 -17.44 -6.81
CA LEU A 298 -3.42 -18.69 -6.62
C LEU A 298 -3.84 -19.75 -7.64
N SER A 299 -5.14 -19.95 -7.81
CA SER A 299 -5.69 -20.88 -8.81
C SER A 299 -5.23 -20.55 -10.22
N ALA A 300 -5.26 -19.26 -10.61
CA ALA A 300 -4.81 -18.83 -11.93
C ALA A 300 -3.32 -19.11 -12.17
N PHE A 301 -2.49 -19.12 -11.12
CA PHE A 301 -1.09 -19.48 -11.19
C PHE A 301 -0.81 -20.98 -10.93
N GLY A 302 -1.85 -21.78 -10.64
CA GLY A 302 -1.71 -23.21 -10.35
C GLY A 302 -1.00 -23.48 -9.02
N ILE A 303 -1.07 -22.53 -8.08
CA ILE A 303 -0.43 -22.66 -6.77
C ILE A 303 -1.42 -23.26 -5.78
N VAL A 304 -0.99 -24.31 -5.10
CA VAL A 304 -1.69 -24.93 -3.98
C VAL A 304 -0.96 -24.57 -2.68
N LEU A 305 -1.70 -24.00 -1.72
CA LEU A 305 -1.17 -23.76 -0.39
C LEU A 305 -1.13 -25.07 0.40
N ASN A 306 0.04 -25.42 0.92
CA ASN A 306 0.20 -26.52 1.85
C ASN A 306 0.05 -26.01 3.29
N ASP A 307 -0.07 -26.93 4.23
CA ASP A 307 -0.02 -26.60 5.66
C ASP A 307 1.28 -25.87 6.00
N ARG A 308 1.16 -24.76 6.75
CA ARG A 308 2.24 -23.83 7.15
C ARG A 308 2.87 -22.99 6.04
N ASP A 309 2.43 -23.07 4.79
CA ASP A 309 2.79 -22.04 3.81
C ASP A 309 2.28 -20.68 4.29
N ARG A 310 3.03 -19.62 3.97
CA ARG A 310 2.61 -18.26 4.30
C ARG A 310 2.14 -17.53 3.05
N LEU A 311 0.99 -16.92 3.17
CA LEU A 311 0.47 -15.99 2.18
C LEU A 311 0.74 -14.57 2.68
N ILE A 312 1.45 -13.77 1.90
CA ILE A 312 1.92 -12.44 2.29
C ILE A 312 1.43 -11.42 1.27
N PHE A 313 0.81 -10.35 1.74
CA PHE A 313 0.45 -9.18 0.95
C PHE A 313 1.57 -8.15 1.06
N GLY A 314 2.13 -7.74 -0.08
CA GLY A 314 3.33 -6.94 -0.18
C GLY A 314 4.59 -7.77 -0.48
N GLY A 315 5.75 -7.17 -0.28
CA GLY A 315 7.04 -7.81 -0.52
C GLY A 315 7.63 -8.51 0.71
N PRO A 316 8.83 -9.07 0.60
CA PRO A 316 9.44 -9.87 1.66
C PRO A 316 9.92 -9.06 2.87
N MET A 317 10.12 -7.73 2.75
CA MET A 317 10.67 -6.91 3.82
C MET A 317 9.58 -6.30 4.71
N THR A 318 8.47 -5.85 4.13
CA THR A 318 7.41 -5.08 4.81
C THR A 318 6.04 -5.73 4.73
N GLY A 319 5.89 -6.78 3.95
CA GLY A 319 4.63 -7.47 3.70
C GLY A 319 3.97 -8.02 4.95
N GLN A 320 2.68 -8.25 4.86
CA GLN A 320 1.83 -8.74 5.95
C GLN A 320 1.29 -10.12 5.63
N ALA A 321 1.50 -11.07 6.54
CA ALA A 321 0.91 -12.40 6.41
C ALA A 321 -0.60 -12.35 6.62
N VAL A 322 -1.35 -13.04 5.77
CA VAL A 322 -2.79 -13.26 5.91
C VAL A 322 -3.07 -14.74 6.09
N HIS A 323 -4.07 -15.05 6.90
CA HIS A 323 -4.39 -16.42 7.28
C HIS A 323 -5.45 -17.07 6.37
N ASP A 324 -6.19 -16.25 5.61
CA ASP A 324 -7.30 -16.73 4.78
C ASP A 324 -7.05 -16.41 3.30
N ALA A 325 -7.12 -17.43 2.45
CA ALA A 325 -7.03 -17.28 1.00
C ALA A 325 -8.25 -16.55 0.39
N ASN A 326 -9.34 -16.36 1.15
CA ASN A 326 -10.46 -15.53 0.75
C ASN A 326 -10.22 -14.03 0.99
N HIS A 327 -9.09 -13.66 1.61
CA HIS A 327 -8.73 -12.25 1.76
C HIS A 327 -8.71 -11.56 0.39
N PRO A 328 -9.40 -10.42 0.24
CA PRO A 328 -9.51 -9.76 -1.06
C PRO A 328 -8.22 -9.01 -1.43
N ILE A 329 -7.93 -8.95 -2.72
CA ILE A 329 -6.96 -8.00 -3.26
C ILE A 329 -7.50 -6.58 -3.05
N LEU A 330 -6.79 -5.75 -2.29
CA LEU A 330 -7.16 -4.39 -1.97
C LEU A 330 -6.67 -3.41 -3.06
N ALA A 331 -7.19 -2.19 -3.03
CA ALA A 331 -6.82 -1.14 -3.97
C ALA A 331 -5.32 -0.76 -3.90
N ASP A 332 -4.70 -0.92 -2.75
CA ASP A 332 -3.29 -0.63 -2.44
C ASP A 332 -2.38 -1.88 -2.45
N THR A 333 -2.90 -3.07 -2.74
CA THR A 333 -2.09 -4.30 -2.80
C THR A 333 -1.14 -4.27 -4.00
N ASP A 334 0.15 -4.08 -3.80
CA ASP A 334 1.15 -4.05 -4.88
C ASP A 334 1.69 -5.44 -5.23
N ALA A 335 1.72 -6.36 -4.25
CA ALA A 335 2.20 -7.71 -4.48
C ALA A 335 1.50 -8.76 -3.61
N VAL A 336 1.58 -10.01 -4.08
CA VAL A 336 1.21 -11.21 -3.33
C VAL A 336 2.38 -12.19 -3.40
N LEU A 337 2.90 -12.57 -2.25
CA LEU A 337 4.01 -13.52 -2.10
C LEU A 337 3.50 -14.80 -1.43
N VAL A 338 3.82 -15.94 -2.00
CA VAL A 338 3.60 -17.27 -1.39
C VAL A 338 4.95 -17.80 -0.91
N GLN A 339 5.11 -17.87 0.40
CA GLN A 339 6.32 -18.39 1.02
C GLN A 339 6.13 -19.88 1.36
N ASP A 340 6.98 -20.73 0.77
CA ASP A 340 7.00 -22.14 1.08
C ASP A 340 7.43 -22.36 2.54
N ARG A 341 6.76 -23.27 3.24
CA ARG A 341 7.02 -23.59 4.64
C ARG A 341 8.48 -23.97 4.91
N ASP A 342 9.12 -24.64 3.95
CA ASP A 342 10.50 -25.12 4.10
C ASP A 342 11.52 -23.98 3.89
N SER A 343 11.10 -22.85 3.32
CA SER A 343 11.90 -21.65 3.11
C SER A 343 11.67 -20.56 4.18
N ILE A 344 10.80 -20.80 5.17
CA ILE A 344 10.54 -19.84 6.25
C ILE A 344 11.77 -19.67 7.13
N PRO A 345 12.34 -18.46 7.25
CA PRO A 345 13.46 -18.21 8.14
C PRO A 345 13.08 -18.53 9.59
N TYR A 346 13.97 -19.21 10.29
CA TYR A 346 13.84 -19.41 11.72
C TYR A 346 13.86 -18.05 12.44
N SER A 347 12.90 -17.84 13.34
CA SER A 347 12.91 -16.76 14.33
C SER A 347 13.34 -17.30 15.67
N SER A 348 14.19 -16.56 16.35
CA SER A 348 14.78 -16.95 17.64
C SER A 348 14.19 -16.10 18.77
N ASP A 349 14.09 -16.70 19.94
CA ASP A 349 13.83 -16.06 21.23
C ASP A 349 15.11 -15.82 22.05
N TYR A 350 16.29 -16.06 21.45
CA TYR A 350 17.56 -15.76 22.08
C TYR A 350 17.75 -14.25 22.29
N PRO A 351 18.42 -13.86 23.41
CA PRO A 351 18.66 -12.46 23.70
C PRO A 351 19.60 -11.82 22.67
N CYS A 352 19.48 -10.50 22.55
CA CYS A 352 20.34 -9.70 21.69
C CYS A 352 21.83 -9.85 22.08
N ILE A 353 22.69 -10.21 21.12
CA ILE A 353 24.14 -10.39 21.32
C ILE A 353 24.96 -9.09 21.16
N ASN A 354 24.30 -7.94 21.00
CA ASN A 354 24.92 -6.61 20.85
C ASN A 354 25.91 -6.48 19.67
N CYS A 355 25.68 -7.15 18.56
CA CYS A 355 26.57 -7.05 17.39
C CYS A 355 26.49 -5.69 16.66
N GLY A 356 25.41 -4.91 16.86
CA GLY A 356 25.19 -3.58 16.31
C GLY A 356 24.85 -3.53 14.82
N GLU A 357 24.65 -4.68 14.13
CA GLU A 357 24.32 -4.70 12.68
C GLU A 357 23.01 -3.96 12.37
N CYS A 358 22.00 -4.09 13.24
CA CYS A 358 20.72 -3.43 13.10
C CYS A 358 20.83 -1.89 13.17
N ILE A 359 21.73 -1.37 14.00
CA ILE A 359 22.00 0.08 14.11
C ILE A 359 22.73 0.57 12.85
N ARG A 360 23.76 -0.19 12.41
CA ARG A 360 24.57 0.19 11.25
C ARG A 360 23.79 0.24 9.95
N ILE A 361 22.80 -0.65 9.77
CA ILE A 361 21.98 -0.70 8.57
C ILE A 361 20.79 0.26 8.59
N CYS A 362 20.43 0.78 9.76
CA CYS A 362 19.23 1.61 9.91
C CYS A 362 19.35 2.92 9.12
N PRO A 363 18.47 3.20 8.15
CA PRO A 363 18.55 4.40 7.34
C PRO A 363 18.19 5.69 8.10
N VAL A 364 17.51 5.56 9.24
CA VAL A 364 17.11 6.67 10.13
C VAL A 364 17.90 6.71 11.43
N HIS A 365 18.91 5.84 11.57
CA HIS A 365 19.93 5.87 12.63
C HIS A 365 19.41 5.79 14.07
N ILE A 366 18.32 5.05 14.30
CA ILE A 366 17.78 4.84 15.65
C ILE A 366 18.46 3.66 16.35
N PRO A 367 18.51 3.65 17.71
CA PRO A 367 19.18 2.63 18.51
C PRO A 367 18.33 1.36 18.63
N ILE A 368 18.26 0.57 17.55
CA ILE A 368 17.41 -0.62 17.41
C ILE A 368 17.69 -1.69 18.49
N ASP A 369 18.92 -1.84 18.93
CA ASP A 369 19.32 -2.80 19.97
C ASP A 369 18.67 -2.48 21.33
N MET A 370 18.52 -1.19 21.65
CA MET A 370 17.81 -0.76 22.85
C MET A 370 16.30 -0.92 22.68
N LEU A 371 15.78 -0.55 21.52
CA LEU A 371 14.35 -0.76 21.22
C LEU A 371 13.94 -2.22 21.39
N VAL A 372 14.72 -3.18 20.86
CA VAL A 372 14.39 -4.60 21.01
C VAL A 372 14.19 -5.00 22.46
N ARG A 373 15.09 -4.58 23.34
CA ARG A 373 15.03 -4.94 24.78
C ARG A 373 13.80 -4.40 25.49
N LEU A 374 13.41 -3.16 25.18
CA LEU A 374 12.24 -2.54 25.78
C LEU A 374 10.95 -3.13 25.20
N LEU A 375 10.90 -3.36 23.89
CA LEU A 375 9.74 -3.93 23.22
C LEU A 375 9.48 -5.38 23.63
N GLU A 376 10.54 -6.18 23.90
CA GLU A 376 10.41 -7.55 24.43
C GLU A 376 9.72 -7.60 25.80
N VAL A 377 9.86 -6.55 26.61
CA VAL A 377 9.22 -6.46 27.95
C VAL A 377 8.02 -5.52 27.98
N GLY A 378 7.52 -5.09 26.81
CA GLY A 378 6.29 -4.29 26.70
C GLY A 378 6.40 -2.84 27.14
N GLN A 379 7.62 -2.27 27.20
CA GLN A 379 7.83 -0.87 27.58
C GLN A 379 7.73 0.04 26.35
N TYR A 380 6.50 0.17 25.81
CA TYR A 380 6.24 0.86 24.54
C TYR A 380 6.41 2.37 24.65
N GLN A 381 5.90 3.00 25.72
CA GLN A 381 6.00 4.44 25.92
C GLN A 381 7.47 4.87 26.12
N GLU A 382 8.24 4.14 26.93
CA GLU A 382 9.68 4.42 27.11
C GLU A 382 10.46 4.25 25.81
N SER A 383 10.10 3.26 24.98
CA SER A 383 10.66 3.05 23.64
C SER A 383 10.43 4.26 22.71
N ALA A 384 9.28 4.93 22.83
CA ALA A 384 8.95 6.11 22.06
C ALA A 384 9.73 7.33 22.59
N ASP A 385 9.70 7.58 23.90
CA ASP A 385 10.23 8.80 24.51
C ASP A 385 11.76 8.86 24.50
N GLN A 386 12.42 7.71 24.72
CA GLN A 386 13.89 7.71 24.88
C GLN A 386 14.62 7.16 23.66
N TYR A 387 13.98 6.31 22.83
CA TYR A 387 14.67 5.57 21.78
C TYR A 387 14.06 5.74 20.39
N ALA A 388 13.22 6.77 20.22
CA ALA A 388 12.68 7.20 18.94
C ALA A 388 11.94 6.07 18.15
N LEU A 389 11.14 5.24 18.83
CA LEU A 389 10.34 4.18 18.20
C LEU A 389 9.50 4.72 17.03
N GLU A 390 8.92 5.91 17.18
CA GLU A 390 8.05 6.53 16.17
C GLU A 390 8.82 7.02 14.94
N SER A 391 10.12 7.26 15.05
CA SER A 391 10.97 7.61 13.91
C SER A 391 11.31 6.41 13.01
N CYS A 392 10.98 5.19 13.44
CA CYS A 392 11.22 3.99 12.63
C CYS A 392 10.33 4.01 11.38
N ILE A 393 10.95 3.89 10.20
CA ILE A 393 10.23 3.82 8.91
C ILE A 393 9.75 2.41 8.54
N GLU A 394 9.89 1.45 9.42
CA GLU A 394 9.43 0.06 9.24
C GLU A 394 9.94 -0.62 7.95
N CYS A 395 11.17 -0.34 7.55
CA CYS A 395 11.75 -0.92 6.33
C CYS A 395 12.21 -2.39 6.46
N GLY A 396 12.20 -2.99 7.64
CA GLY A 396 12.57 -4.38 7.88
C GLY A 396 14.06 -4.72 7.84
N LEU A 397 14.96 -3.80 7.45
CA LEU A 397 16.39 -4.07 7.29
C LEU A 397 17.06 -4.59 8.58
N CYS A 398 16.66 -4.09 9.74
CA CYS A 398 17.18 -4.53 11.03
C CYS A 398 16.90 -6.02 11.30
N GLY A 399 15.70 -6.50 10.98
CA GLY A 399 15.36 -7.92 11.08
C GLY A 399 16.12 -8.77 10.06
N TYR A 400 16.32 -8.25 8.84
CA TYR A 400 17.05 -8.96 7.78
C TYR A 400 18.51 -9.22 8.15
N VAL A 401 19.22 -8.25 8.76
CA VAL A 401 20.64 -8.41 9.13
C VAL A 401 20.84 -9.03 10.50
N CYS A 402 19.80 -9.27 11.28
CA CYS A 402 19.92 -9.80 12.64
C CYS A 402 20.52 -11.20 12.65
N VAL A 403 21.74 -11.33 13.15
CA VAL A 403 22.45 -12.63 13.25
C VAL A 403 21.82 -13.55 14.30
N ALA A 404 21.22 -12.98 15.36
CA ALA A 404 20.48 -13.71 16.38
C ALA A 404 19.06 -14.10 15.94
N LYS A 405 18.62 -13.67 14.73
CA LYS A 405 17.29 -13.99 14.17
C LYS A 405 16.11 -13.54 15.03
N ILE A 406 16.29 -12.46 15.80
CA ILE A 406 15.23 -11.86 16.58
C ILE A 406 14.19 -11.23 15.62
N PRO A 407 12.87 -11.40 15.86
CA PRO A 407 11.82 -10.82 15.00
C PRO A 407 11.64 -9.31 15.27
N ILE A 408 12.71 -8.54 15.07
CA ILE A 408 12.78 -7.10 15.39
C ILE A 408 11.65 -6.31 14.74
N PHE A 409 11.38 -6.59 13.46
CA PHE A 409 10.35 -5.90 12.70
C PHE A 409 8.95 -6.09 13.33
N GLN A 410 8.65 -7.29 13.79
CA GLN A 410 7.39 -7.62 14.45
C GLN A 410 7.27 -6.92 15.80
N TYR A 411 8.34 -6.88 16.59
CA TYR A 411 8.36 -6.14 17.86
C TYR A 411 8.12 -4.65 17.65
N ILE A 412 8.76 -4.02 16.67
CA ILE A 412 8.56 -2.61 16.34
C ILE A 412 7.10 -2.35 15.95
N ARG A 413 6.53 -3.16 15.08
CA ARG A 413 5.14 -2.99 14.65
C ARG A 413 4.15 -3.19 15.79
N LEU A 414 4.37 -4.19 16.63
CA LEU A 414 3.56 -4.40 17.82
C LEU A 414 3.65 -3.22 18.78
N GLY A 415 4.88 -2.74 19.06
CA GLY A 415 5.09 -1.61 19.95
C GLY A 415 4.40 -0.33 19.46
N LYS A 416 4.50 -0.02 18.17
CA LYS A 416 3.78 1.13 17.59
C LYS A 416 2.25 0.96 17.64
N TYR A 417 1.75 -0.25 17.43
CA TYR A 417 0.32 -0.53 17.51
C TYR A 417 -0.22 -0.34 18.93
N GLU A 418 0.46 -0.91 19.95
CA GLU A 418 0.03 -0.78 21.33
C GLU A 418 0.12 0.67 21.82
N LEU A 419 1.19 1.39 21.46
CA LEU A 419 1.33 2.82 21.76
C LEU A 419 0.18 3.66 21.15
N ALA A 420 -0.17 3.40 19.90
CA ALA A 420 -1.28 4.10 19.25
C ALA A 420 -2.63 3.79 19.89
N LYS A 421 -2.81 2.56 20.39
CA LYS A 421 -4.01 2.11 21.09
C LYS A 421 -4.13 2.77 22.47
N GLU A 422 -3.04 2.86 23.25
CA GLU A 422 -2.99 3.53 24.54
C GLU A 422 -3.39 5.01 24.38
N ARG A 423 -2.79 5.73 23.45
CA ARG A 423 -3.12 7.14 23.17
C ARG A 423 -4.56 7.36 22.69
N ALA A 424 -5.12 6.39 21.95
CA ALA A 424 -6.51 6.47 21.50
C ALA A 424 -7.50 6.30 22.68
N VAL A 425 -7.14 5.53 23.70
CA VAL A 425 -7.93 5.39 24.92
C VAL A 425 -7.85 6.69 25.73
N GLU A 426 -6.65 7.22 25.97
CA GLU A 426 -6.44 8.49 26.68
C GLU A 426 -7.23 9.65 26.03
N ALA A 427 -7.16 9.77 24.69
CA ALA A 427 -7.91 10.80 23.95
C ALA A 427 -9.44 10.62 23.97
N ALA A 428 -9.94 9.46 24.36
CA ALA A 428 -11.38 9.20 24.50
C ALA A 428 -11.91 9.48 25.91
N ASP A 429 -11.00 9.51 26.89
CA ASP A 429 -11.32 9.79 28.30
C ASP A 429 -11.20 11.30 28.65
N ASP A 430 -10.54 12.10 27.79
CA ASP A 430 -10.50 13.58 27.85
C ASP A 430 -11.67 14.22 27.06
#